data_4786f796fd642e2b388023529ec853ca
#
_entry.id   4786f796fd642e2b388023529ec853ca
#
_cell.length_a   1.000
_cell.length_b   1.000
_cell.length_c   1.000
_cell.angle_alpha   90.00
_cell.angle_beta   90.00
_cell.angle_gamma   90.00
#
_symmetry.space_group_name_H-M   'P 1'
#
loop_
_entity.id
_entity.type
_entity.pdbx_description
1 polymer ?
#
loop_
_entity_poly.entity_id
_entity_poly.type
_entity_poly.pdbx_seq_one_letter_code
_entity_poly.pdbx_strand_id
1 'polypeptide(L)'
;MQTAAKLSALSLSLQKFSYRFAEQVLNSKLATKEEIEQVLLEPVPDIAKLSRPAFNELLLQRFVNRGWKSQPAVFDDPADPGARMDFLKERVGIEVGFGHASFIGIDLLKFQVASYSALDKIDVGVYVVTTGNFQKVMKSVLSQNWEGSLTFEKVKRYLPHFKSAIQVPIYVVGIDVQLVPTRPA
;
A
#
# COMPACT_ATOMS: atom_id res chain seq x y z
N MET A 1 29.52 15.74 -6.73
CA MET A 1 29.83 14.36 -7.11
C MET A 1 29.65 13.31 -5.99
N GLN A 2 29.43 13.66 -4.72
CA GLN A 2 29.21 12.72 -3.62
C GLN A 2 27.78 12.11 -3.55
N THR A 3 26.80 12.70 -4.25
CA THR A 3 25.39 12.27 -4.16
C THR A 3 25.07 11.00 -4.96
N ALA A 4 25.74 10.78 -6.09
CA ALA A 4 25.47 9.63 -6.96
C ALA A 4 25.93 8.28 -6.36
N ALA A 5 27.01 8.28 -5.60
CA ALA A 5 27.54 7.07 -4.96
C ALA A 5 26.70 6.59 -3.75
N LYS A 6 25.86 7.46 -3.15
CA LYS A 6 24.96 7.12 -2.05
C LYS A 6 23.64 6.49 -2.51
N LEU A 7 23.27 6.63 -3.77
CA LEU A 7 21.98 6.22 -4.33
C LEU A 7 21.85 4.72 -4.59
N SER A 8 22.98 3.99 -4.74
CA SER A 8 23.00 2.54 -4.98
C SER A 8 22.74 1.69 -3.73
N ALA A 9 22.49 2.32 -2.59
CA ALA A 9 22.42 1.67 -1.27
C ALA A 9 21.07 1.83 -0.55
N LEU A 10 19.97 2.15 -1.27
CA LEU A 10 18.63 2.17 -0.68
C LEU A 10 17.91 0.86 -0.96
N SER A 11 17.41 0.20 0.06
CA SER A 11 16.51 -0.96 -0.05
C SER A 11 15.15 -0.67 0.56
N LEU A 12 14.11 -1.27 -0.01
CA LEU A 12 12.77 -1.21 0.56
C LEU A 12 12.65 -2.23 1.70
N SER A 13 11.86 -1.87 2.69
CA SER A 13 11.43 -2.76 3.77
C SER A 13 9.96 -2.51 4.10
N LEU A 14 9.32 -3.41 4.83
CA LEU A 14 7.90 -3.32 5.16
C LEU A 14 7.70 -3.24 6.66
N GLN A 15 6.89 -2.28 7.09
CA GLN A 15 6.25 -2.28 8.40
C GLN A 15 4.82 -2.81 8.25
N LYS A 16 4.34 -3.58 9.23
CA LYS A 16 3.08 -4.29 9.14
C LYS A 16 2.22 -4.04 10.38
N PHE A 17 0.92 -3.90 10.17
CA PHE A 17 -0.05 -3.78 11.26
C PHE A 17 -1.33 -4.55 10.90
N SER A 18 -1.71 -5.49 11.76
CA SER A 18 -2.91 -6.31 11.59
C SER A 18 -4.07 -5.69 12.39
N TYR A 19 -5.08 -5.21 11.69
CA TYR A 19 -6.33 -4.75 12.28
C TYR A 19 -7.38 -5.84 12.13
N ARG A 20 -8.11 -6.15 13.23
CA ARG A 20 -9.15 -7.19 13.28
C ARG A 20 -8.66 -8.56 12.74
N PHE A 21 -7.50 -8.98 13.19
CA PHE A 21 -6.93 -10.29 12.80
C PHE A 21 -6.70 -10.45 11.28
N ALA A 22 -6.48 -9.35 10.56
CA ALA A 22 -6.27 -9.39 9.11
C ALA A 22 -5.10 -10.30 8.69
N GLU A 23 -4.04 -10.35 9.51
CA GLU A 23 -2.91 -11.24 9.23
C GLU A 23 -3.30 -12.72 9.31
N GLN A 24 -4.16 -13.09 10.25
CA GLN A 24 -4.67 -14.46 10.37
C GLN A 24 -5.52 -14.84 9.16
N VAL A 25 -6.37 -13.91 8.67
CA VAL A 25 -7.13 -14.13 7.42
C VAL A 25 -6.19 -14.30 6.24
N LEU A 26 -5.15 -13.45 6.10
CA LEU A 26 -4.16 -13.57 5.04
C LEU A 26 -3.30 -14.84 5.16
N ASN A 27 -3.05 -15.34 6.37
CA ASN A 27 -2.31 -16.60 6.55
C ASN A 27 -3.10 -17.81 6.01
N SER A 28 -4.43 -17.74 5.92
CA SER A 28 -5.23 -18.74 5.19
C SER A 28 -5.09 -18.65 3.67
N LYS A 29 -4.49 -17.55 3.18
CA LYS A 29 -4.21 -17.22 1.77
C LYS A 29 -2.71 -16.90 1.62
N LEU A 30 -1.86 -17.78 2.17
CA LEU A 30 -0.44 -17.49 2.36
C LEU A 30 0.29 -17.11 1.07
N ALA A 31 0.02 -17.81 -0.03
CA ALA A 31 0.63 -17.52 -1.33
C ALA A 31 0.29 -16.10 -1.81
N THR A 32 -0.96 -15.65 -1.62
CA THR A 32 -1.40 -14.29 -1.97
C THR A 32 -0.73 -13.24 -1.07
N LYS A 33 -0.61 -13.52 0.24
CA LYS A 33 0.13 -12.65 1.18
C LYS A 33 1.58 -12.48 0.78
N GLU A 34 2.27 -13.59 0.52
CA GLU A 34 3.68 -13.59 0.11
C GLU A 34 3.88 -12.87 -1.23
N GLU A 35 2.98 -13.10 -2.19
CA GLU A 35 3.01 -12.39 -3.48
C GLU A 35 2.89 -10.87 -3.30
N ILE A 36 1.96 -10.40 -2.45
CA ILE A 36 1.81 -8.96 -2.15
C ILE A 36 3.11 -8.41 -1.57
N GLU A 37 3.66 -9.06 -0.55
CA GLU A 37 4.88 -8.61 0.12
C GLU A 37 6.08 -8.60 -0.84
N GLN A 38 6.21 -9.60 -1.71
CA GLN A 38 7.23 -9.67 -2.76
C GLN A 38 7.10 -8.50 -3.74
N VAL A 39 5.89 -8.25 -4.26
CA VAL A 39 5.62 -7.12 -5.18
C VAL A 39 6.07 -5.78 -4.59
N LEU A 40 5.77 -5.56 -3.30
CA LEU A 40 6.11 -4.33 -2.61
C LEU A 40 7.61 -4.18 -2.31
N LEU A 41 8.33 -5.30 -2.18
CA LEU A 41 9.77 -5.34 -1.92
C LEU A 41 10.64 -5.40 -3.17
N GLU A 42 10.04 -5.60 -4.35
CA GLU A 42 10.83 -5.62 -5.59
C GLU A 42 11.64 -4.34 -5.76
N PRO A 43 12.90 -4.46 -6.20
CA PRO A 43 13.75 -3.31 -6.43
C PRO A 43 13.11 -2.29 -7.36
N VAL A 44 13.16 -1.02 -6.98
CA VAL A 44 12.74 0.08 -7.84
C VAL A 44 13.86 0.40 -8.82
N PRO A 45 13.65 0.35 -10.14
CA PRO A 45 14.70 0.51 -11.14
C PRO A 45 15.46 1.84 -11.01
N ASP A 46 14.75 2.92 -10.71
CA ASP A 46 15.34 4.25 -10.49
C ASP A 46 14.61 4.95 -9.34
N ILE A 47 15.06 4.66 -8.13
CA ILE A 47 14.46 5.24 -6.91
C ILE A 47 14.62 6.76 -6.85
N ALA A 48 15.64 7.32 -7.54
CA ALA A 48 15.85 8.77 -7.58
C ALA A 48 14.75 9.51 -8.36
N LYS A 49 14.05 8.82 -9.25
CA LYS A 49 12.92 9.35 -10.03
C LYS A 49 11.56 8.87 -9.55
N LEU A 50 11.51 8.21 -8.39
CA LEU A 50 10.28 7.62 -7.86
C LEU A 50 9.34 8.69 -7.33
N SER A 51 8.53 9.27 -8.21
CA SER A 51 7.37 10.08 -7.82
C SER A 51 6.19 9.19 -7.42
N ARG A 52 5.17 9.77 -6.75
CA ARG A 52 3.93 9.04 -6.41
C ARG A 52 3.25 8.42 -7.64
N PRO A 53 3.05 9.17 -8.76
CA PRO A 53 2.49 8.58 -9.98
C PRO A 53 3.35 7.45 -10.55
N ALA A 54 4.68 7.62 -10.56
CA ALA A 54 5.59 6.59 -11.06
C ALA A 54 5.53 5.32 -10.21
N PHE A 55 5.40 5.45 -8.89
CA PHE A 55 5.29 4.29 -8.01
C PHE A 55 3.92 3.60 -8.15
N ASN A 56 2.84 4.35 -8.28
CA ASN A 56 1.52 3.77 -8.57
C ASN A 56 1.54 2.99 -9.89
N GLU A 57 2.12 3.54 -10.94
CA GLU A 57 2.25 2.87 -12.24
C GLU A 57 3.09 1.59 -12.15
N LEU A 58 4.21 1.65 -11.41
CA LEU A 58 5.06 0.49 -11.18
C LEU A 58 4.31 -0.64 -10.45
N LEU A 59 3.54 -0.30 -9.41
CA LEU A 59 2.72 -1.28 -8.69
C LEU A 59 1.60 -1.81 -9.57
N LEU A 60 0.96 -0.96 -10.38
CA LEU A 60 -0.06 -1.38 -11.34
C LEU A 60 0.49 -2.48 -12.27
N GLN A 61 1.63 -2.23 -12.90
CA GLN A 61 2.26 -3.20 -13.80
C GLN A 61 2.62 -4.51 -13.07
N ARG A 62 3.17 -4.42 -11.86
CA ARG A 62 3.58 -5.59 -11.07
C ARG A 62 2.40 -6.47 -10.66
N PHE A 63 1.32 -5.86 -10.17
CA PHE A 63 0.13 -6.59 -9.76
C PHE A 63 -0.63 -7.17 -10.95
N VAL A 64 -0.83 -6.40 -12.02
CA VAL A 64 -1.52 -6.88 -13.24
C VAL A 64 -0.77 -8.06 -13.87
N ASN A 65 0.56 -8.00 -13.94
CA ASN A 65 1.38 -9.11 -14.47
C ASN A 65 1.27 -10.40 -13.64
N ARG A 66 0.78 -10.31 -12.40
CA ARG A 66 0.50 -11.45 -11.50
C ARG A 66 -0.98 -11.83 -11.45
N GLY A 67 -1.78 -11.33 -12.38
CA GLY A 67 -3.19 -11.68 -12.51
C GLY A 67 -4.13 -10.97 -11.53
N TRP A 68 -3.69 -9.86 -10.90
CA TRP A 68 -4.58 -9.02 -10.13
C TRP A 68 -5.50 -8.22 -11.06
N LYS A 69 -6.78 -8.21 -10.75
CA LYS A 69 -7.75 -7.34 -11.44
C LYS A 69 -7.54 -5.91 -10.96
N SER A 70 -7.20 -5.00 -11.88
CA SER A 70 -7.04 -3.58 -11.57
C SER A 70 -8.39 -2.84 -11.66
N GLN A 71 -8.57 -1.84 -10.81
CA GLN A 71 -9.71 -0.93 -10.78
C GLN A 71 -11.09 -1.63 -10.81
N PRO A 72 -11.30 -2.76 -10.08
CA PRO A 72 -12.63 -3.37 -10.00
C PRO A 72 -13.60 -2.42 -9.30
N ALA A 73 -14.84 -2.36 -9.80
CA ALA A 73 -15.90 -1.59 -9.14
C ALA A 73 -16.18 -2.16 -7.74
N VAL A 74 -16.26 -1.29 -6.75
CA VAL A 74 -16.67 -1.64 -5.38
C VAL A 74 -18.18 -1.84 -5.34
N PHE A 75 -18.94 -0.90 -5.92
CA PHE A 75 -20.39 -1.00 -6.06
C PHE A 75 -20.76 -1.73 -7.37
N ASP A 76 -21.99 -2.20 -7.43
CA ASP A 76 -22.56 -2.77 -8.67
C ASP A 76 -23.08 -1.68 -9.63
N ASP A 77 -22.95 -0.41 -9.24
CA ASP A 77 -23.24 0.73 -10.13
C ASP A 77 -22.01 1.04 -11.02
N PRO A 78 -22.07 0.75 -12.32
CA PRO A 78 -20.96 1.05 -13.23
C PRO A 78 -20.75 2.54 -13.49
N ALA A 79 -21.70 3.41 -13.07
CA ALA A 79 -21.64 4.85 -13.35
C ALA A 79 -20.80 5.64 -12.33
N ASP A 80 -20.43 5.04 -11.19
CA ASP A 80 -19.58 5.73 -10.19
C ASP A 80 -18.11 5.30 -10.28
N PRO A 81 -17.26 6.04 -11.02
CA PRO A 81 -15.83 5.72 -11.13
C PRO A 81 -15.06 5.95 -9.82
N GLY A 82 -15.62 6.69 -8.85
CA GLY A 82 -14.97 6.96 -7.55
C GLY A 82 -14.98 5.78 -6.60
N ALA A 83 -15.81 4.78 -6.85
CA ALA A 83 -15.95 3.58 -6.03
C ALA A 83 -15.18 2.38 -6.60
N ARG A 84 -13.95 2.58 -7.02
CA ARG A 84 -13.06 1.51 -7.51
C ARG A 84 -12.00 1.20 -6.47
N MET A 85 -11.70 -0.09 -6.31
CA MET A 85 -10.56 -0.58 -5.55
C MET A 85 -9.34 -0.65 -6.46
N ASP A 86 -8.13 -0.45 -5.94
CA ASP A 86 -6.96 -0.48 -6.82
C ASP A 86 -6.71 -1.88 -7.39
N PHE A 87 -6.75 -2.91 -6.54
CA PHE A 87 -6.56 -4.30 -7.00
C PHE A 87 -7.44 -5.29 -6.24
N LEU A 88 -7.79 -6.38 -6.93
CA LEU A 88 -8.57 -7.49 -6.36
C LEU A 88 -8.06 -8.83 -6.90
N LYS A 89 -7.79 -9.78 -6.00
CA LYS A 89 -7.49 -11.19 -6.33
C LYS A 89 -7.87 -12.07 -5.14
N GLU A 90 -8.48 -13.23 -5.39
CA GLU A 90 -8.81 -14.25 -4.38
C GLU A 90 -9.50 -13.69 -3.12
N ARG A 91 -10.40 -12.72 -3.31
CA ARG A 91 -11.13 -12.02 -2.23
C ARG A 91 -10.21 -11.21 -1.30
N VAL A 92 -9.02 -10.84 -1.77
CA VAL A 92 -8.13 -9.87 -1.14
C VAL A 92 -8.19 -8.57 -1.94
N GLY A 93 -8.63 -7.50 -1.30
CA GLY A 93 -8.68 -6.17 -1.92
C GLY A 93 -7.47 -5.33 -1.51
N ILE A 94 -6.88 -4.57 -2.43
CA ILE A 94 -5.75 -3.67 -2.16
C ILE A 94 -6.13 -2.23 -2.49
N GLU A 95 -5.79 -1.30 -1.59
CA GLU A 95 -5.76 0.14 -1.83
C GLU A 95 -4.35 0.68 -1.62
N VAL A 96 -3.89 1.55 -2.51
CA VAL A 96 -2.56 2.18 -2.46
C VAL A 96 -2.73 3.65 -2.09
N GLY A 97 -2.54 3.94 -0.83
CA GLY A 97 -2.77 5.27 -0.22
C GLY A 97 -1.57 6.21 -0.33
N PHE A 98 -1.00 6.41 -1.52
CA PHE A 98 0.08 7.41 -1.74
C PHE A 98 -0.46 8.83 -1.95
N GLY A 99 -1.77 8.98 -2.03
CA GLY A 99 -2.45 10.26 -2.14
C GLY A 99 -2.45 11.07 -0.84
N HIS A 100 -3.21 12.17 -0.85
CA HIS A 100 -3.33 13.04 0.31
C HIS A 100 -4.01 12.30 1.48
N ALA A 101 -3.55 12.58 2.71
CA ALA A 101 -4.00 11.91 3.92
C ALA A 101 -5.51 12.05 4.23
N SER A 102 -6.20 13.02 3.61
CA SER A 102 -7.66 13.17 3.76
C SER A 102 -8.47 12.04 3.13
N PHE A 103 -7.89 11.26 2.20
CA PHE A 103 -8.60 10.15 1.55
C PHE A 103 -8.72 8.89 2.41
N ILE A 104 -8.06 8.83 3.58
CA ILE A 104 -8.10 7.66 4.46
C ILE A 104 -9.54 7.15 4.73
N GLY A 105 -10.49 8.07 4.94
CA GLY A 105 -11.87 7.69 5.24
C GLY A 105 -12.56 6.99 4.08
N ILE A 106 -12.40 7.49 2.86
CA ILE A 106 -13.01 6.89 1.68
C ILE A 106 -12.37 5.54 1.33
N ASP A 107 -11.05 5.41 1.48
CA ASP A 107 -10.35 4.16 1.22
C ASP A 107 -10.77 3.06 2.21
N LEU A 108 -10.89 3.40 3.50
CA LEU A 108 -11.38 2.46 4.52
C LEU A 108 -12.84 2.06 4.27
N LEU A 109 -13.69 3.01 3.83
CA LEU A 109 -15.09 2.71 3.50
C LEU A 109 -15.20 1.81 2.26
N LYS A 110 -14.34 1.95 1.26
CA LYS A 110 -14.30 1.02 0.11
C LYS A 110 -14.10 -0.43 0.57
N PHE A 111 -13.16 -0.69 1.48
CA PHE A 111 -12.97 -2.02 2.06
C PHE A 111 -14.21 -2.50 2.82
N GLN A 112 -14.78 -1.63 3.67
CA GLN A 112 -15.95 -1.98 4.45
C GLN A 112 -17.13 -2.37 3.57
N VAL A 113 -17.42 -1.59 2.54
CA VAL A 113 -18.51 -1.86 1.60
C VAL A 113 -18.24 -3.12 0.78
N ALA A 114 -17.03 -3.29 0.29
CA ALA A 114 -16.66 -4.46 -0.52
C ALA A 114 -16.74 -5.79 0.27
N SER A 115 -16.58 -5.75 1.60
CA SER A 115 -16.67 -6.94 2.46
C SER A 115 -18.08 -7.21 2.97
N TYR A 116 -19.01 -6.24 2.85
CA TYR A 116 -20.29 -6.29 3.53
C TYR A 116 -21.43 -6.73 2.59
N SER A 117 -22.39 -7.49 3.17
CA SER A 117 -23.70 -7.79 2.57
C SER A 117 -23.66 -8.43 1.17
N ALA A 118 -24.54 -7.98 0.28
CA ALA A 118 -24.74 -8.55 -1.05
C ALA A 118 -23.52 -8.46 -1.98
N LEU A 119 -22.54 -7.61 -1.69
CA LEU A 119 -21.34 -7.46 -2.52
C LEU A 119 -20.31 -8.56 -2.27
N ASP A 120 -20.02 -8.88 -1.01
CA ASP A 120 -19.15 -9.97 -0.54
C ASP A 120 -17.91 -10.22 -1.45
N LYS A 121 -17.25 -9.13 -1.86
CA LYS A 121 -16.15 -9.17 -2.82
C LYS A 121 -14.80 -9.48 -2.17
N ILE A 122 -14.64 -9.13 -0.87
CA ILE A 122 -13.38 -9.34 -0.15
C ILE A 122 -13.59 -9.94 1.24
N ASP A 123 -12.63 -10.74 1.69
CA ASP A 123 -12.51 -11.22 3.07
C ASP A 123 -11.61 -10.31 3.90
N VAL A 124 -10.65 -9.64 3.25
CA VAL A 124 -9.65 -8.80 3.88
C VAL A 124 -9.19 -7.69 2.94
N GLY A 125 -8.98 -6.50 3.50
CA GLY A 125 -8.32 -5.39 2.81
C GLY A 125 -6.83 -5.35 3.11
N VAL A 126 -6.03 -4.97 2.13
CA VAL A 126 -4.60 -4.63 2.30
C VAL A 126 -4.42 -3.15 1.95
N TYR A 127 -4.05 -2.38 2.95
CA TYR A 127 -3.84 -0.94 2.78
C TYR A 127 -2.36 -0.63 2.70
N VAL A 128 -1.89 -0.30 1.51
CA VAL A 128 -0.48 0.00 1.22
C VAL A 128 -0.25 1.50 1.32
N VAL A 129 0.65 1.91 2.21
CA VAL A 129 1.02 3.30 2.43
C VAL A 129 2.53 3.42 2.58
N THR A 130 3.06 4.64 2.64
CA THR A 130 4.48 4.84 2.99
C THR A 130 4.64 5.12 4.47
N THR A 131 5.85 4.89 5.02
CA THR A 131 6.18 5.33 6.39
C THR A 131 6.58 6.81 6.41
N GLY A 132 6.53 7.43 7.59
CA GLY A 132 7.07 8.77 7.77
C GLY A 132 8.58 8.85 7.51
N ASN A 133 9.32 7.75 7.77
CA ASN A 133 10.75 7.66 7.44
C ASN A 133 10.97 7.64 5.93
N PHE A 134 10.20 6.83 5.18
CA PHE A 134 10.23 6.85 3.71
C PHE A 134 10.11 8.27 3.17
N GLN A 135 9.07 9.02 3.61
CA GLN A 135 8.85 10.41 3.13
C GLN A 135 10.02 11.33 3.46
N LYS A 136 10.60 11.20 4.66
CA LYS A 136 11.78 12.00 5.07
C LYS A 136 13.00 11.69 4.20
N VAL A 137 13.30 10.42 3.97
CA VAL A 137 14.45 10.00 3.15
C VAL A 137 14.26 10.43 1.71
N MET A 138 13.07 10.25 1.13
CA MET A 138 12.76 10.69 -0.24
C MET A 138 12.97 12.20 -0.40
N LYS A 139 12.59 13.00 0.59
CA LYS A 139 12.81 14.44 0.58
C LYS A 139 14.28 14.81 0.76
N SER A 140 14.94 14.30 1.80
CA SER A 140 16.27 14.74 2.20
C SER A 140 17.39 14.18 1.32
N VAL A 141 17.23 12.98 0.78
CA VAL A 141 18.27 12.29 -0.01
C VAL A 141 18.02 12.44 -1.51
N LEU A 142 16.75 12.38 -1.95
CA LEU A 142 16.38 12.32 -3.36
C LEU A 142 15.67 13.58 -3.86
N SER A 143 15.44 14.57 -3.00
CA SER A 143 14.69 15.80 -3.32
C SER A 143 13.27 15.54 -3.86
N GLN A 144 12.67 14.42 -3.48
CA GLN A 144 11.33 14.03 -3.91
C GLN A 144 10.28 14.48 -2.89
N ASN A 145 9.22 15.14 -3.37
CA ASN A 145 8.17 15.62 -2.49
C ASN A 145 7.08 14.56 -2.25
N TRP A 146 7.11 13.94 -1.07
CA TRP A 146 6.09 13.02 -0.58
C TRP A 146 5.26 13.58 0.59
N GLU A 147 5.43 14.87 0.91
CA GLU A 147 4.70 15.53 2.00
C GLU A 147 3.18 15.51 1.75
N GLY A 148 2.41 15.41 2.83
CA GLY A 148 0.94 15.35 2.77
C GLY A 148 0.36 13.99 2.41
N SER A 149 1.18 13.03 1.99
CA SER A 149 0.72 11.65 1.80
C SER A 149 0.35 10.99 3.12
N LEU A 150 -0.55 10.03 3.02
CA LEU A 150 -0.91 9.21 4.16
C LEU A 150 0.29 8.38 4.62
N THR A 151 0.51 8.28 5.93
CA THR A 151 1.60 7.48 6.49
C THR A 151 1.08 6.29 7.28
N PHE A 152 1.89 5.24 7.34
CA PHE A 152 1.65 4.04 8.13
C PHE A 152 1.31 4.36 9.59
N GLU A 153 2.06 5.27 10.19
CA GLU A 153 1.88 5.68 11.59
C GLU A 153 0.53 6.37 11.80
N LYS A 154 0.06 7.15 10.82
CA LYS A 154 -1.28 7.76 10.88
C LYS A 154 -2.37 6.70 10.77
N VAL A 155 -2.28 5.78 9.82
CA VAL A 155 -3.27 4.70 9.67
C VAL A 155 -3.32 3.86 10.94
N LYS A 156 -2.16 3.39 11.42
CA LYS A 156 -2.04 2.59 12.64
C LYS A 156 -2.66 3.29 13.86
N ARG A 157 -2.51 4.62 13.96
CA ARG A 157 -3.06 5.40 15.06
C ARG A 157 -4.57 5.59 14.94
N TYR A 158 -5.10 5.88 13.73
CA TYR A 158 -6.51 6.23 13.57
C TYR A 158 -7.42 5.03 13.40
N LEU A 159 -6.99 3.99 12.70
CA LEU A 159 -7.84 2.84 12.37
C LEU A 159 -8.52 2.20 13.59
N PRO A 160 -7.86 2.02 14.76
CA PRO A 160 -8.52 1.49 15.95
C PRO A 160 -9.67 2.36 16.48
N HIS A 161 -9.69 3.66 16.19
CA HIS A 161 -10.78 4.55 16.59
C HIS A 161 -12.04 4.39 15.72
N PHE A 162 -11.91 3.80 14.53
CA PHE A 162 -13.03 3.53 13.63
C PHE A 162 -13.65 2.13 13.81
N LYS A 163 -13.36 1.44 14.92
CA LYS A 163 -13.75 0.05 15.14
C LYS A 163 -15.26 -0.24 15.04
N SER A 164 -16.12 0.76 15.28
CA SER A 164 -17.56 0.63 15.10
C SER A 164 -18.02 0.75 13.65
N ALA A 165 -17.29 1.51 12.84
CA ALA A 165 -17.61 1.76 11.43
C ALA A 165 -16.89 0.79 10.49
N ILE A 166 -15.61 0.46 10.80
CA ILE A 166 -14.78 -0.43 9.99
C ILE A 166 -14.67 -1.79 10.68
N GLN A 167 -15.39 -2.76 10.15
CA GLN A 167 -15.47 -4.12 10.71
C GLN A 167 -14.67 -5.14 9.89
N VAL A 168 -14.37 -4.84 8.64
CA VAL A 168 -13.54 -5.67 7.78
C VAL A 168 -12.11 -5.78 8.33
N PRO A 169 -11.50 -6.97 8.30
CA PRO A 169 -10.07 -7.12 8.57
C PRO A 169 -9.24 -6.29 7.60
N ILE A 170 -8.27 -5.49 8.11
CA ILE A 170 -7.39 -4.68 7.27
C ILE A 170 -5.94 -4.91 7.67
N TYR A 171 -5.13 -5.36 6.71
CA TYR A 171 -3.68 -5.50 6.83
C TYR A 171 -3.01 -4.25 6.29
N VAL A 172 -2.46 -3.44 7.19
CA VAL A 172 -1.77 -2.20 6.79
C VAL A 172 -0.30 -2.49 6.56
N VAL A 173 0.19 -2.14 5.38
CA VAL A 173 1.58 -2.30 4.97
C VAL A 173 2.21 -0.94 4.72
N GLY A 174 3.19 -0.58 5.53
CA GLY A 174 3.98 0.64 5.37
C GLY A 174 5.27 0.34 4.62
N ILE A 175 5.40 0.87 3.40
CA ILE A 175 6.67 0.81 2.65
C ILE A 175 7.65 1.77 3.30
N ASP A 176 8.78 1.24 3.72
CA ASP A 176 9.89 1.98 4.31
C ASP A 176 11.13 1.86 3.45
N VAL A 177 12.12 2.70 3.70
CA VAL A 177 13.40 2.70 3.01
C VAL A 177 14.54 2.66 4.02
N GLN A 178 15.52 1.79 3.76
CA GLN A 178 16.70 1.64 4.58
C GLN A 178 17.95 2.01 3.79
N LEU A 179 18.88 2.69 4.45
CA LEU A 179 20.22 2.89 3.93
C LEU A 179 21.01 1.59 4.14
N VAL A 180 21.41 0.96 3.05
CA VAL A 180 22.29 -0.20 3.12
C VAL A 180 23.73 0.31 3.27
N PRO A 181 24.45 -0.11 4.33
CA PRO A 181 25.87 0.24 4.46
C PRO A 181 26.63 -0.29 3.22
N THR A 182 27.32 0.59 2.51
CA THR A 182 28.28 0.14 1.48
C THR A 182 29.36 -0.65 2.20
N ARG A 183 29.51 -1.95 1.86
CA ARG A 183 30.69 -2.68 2.32
C ARG A 183 31.92 -1.91 1.82
N PRO A 184 32.88 -1.59 2.70
CA PRO A 184 34.15 -1.07 2.24
C PRO A 184 34.77 -2.14 1.33
N ALA A 185 35.27 -1.67 0.18
CA ALA A 185 36.00 -2.50 -0.79
C ALA A 185 37.30 -3.02 -0.17
#